data_c2cc978e974a981e7ab1e1d25f780b15
#
_entry.id   c2cc978e974a981e7ab1e1d25f780b15
#
_cell.length_a   1.000
_cell.length_b   1.000
_cell.length_c   1.000
_cell.angle_alpha   90.00
_cell.angle_beta   90.00
_cell.angle_gamma   90.00
#
_symmetry.space_group_name_H-M   'P 1'
#
loop_
_entity.id
_entity.type
_entity.pdbx_description
1 polymer ?
#
loop_
_entity_poly.entity_id
_entity_poly.type
_entity_poly.pdbx_seq_one_letter_code
_entity_poly.pdbx_strand_id
1 'polypeptide(L)'
;MSAEARAQLDQAMVAVCTEQKLDPQSNIPIDEMQARPSLPVHSPEAQVGLERAQRVLPLAKTLLISALQQLALEYGFQRSGRYRIRIEQAIMRVRSVRRVKPDMDSRDNASVFLTRPHTITFGTIFLAGLRSDEGMIGVLAHELMHIADGNTDSLRALVAAVSLKASALTGIDIRGQRAEELTCDLIGAMAVRAYVADSPSYESVTRRLARSIEHNCVDLDEGDDDHLSPRNTIRALLALHPVLVRELVFNRQERIQPRPTRDN
;
A
#
# COMPACT_ATOMS: atom_id res chain seq x y z
N MET A 1 1.18 -12.11 -18.44
CA MET A 1 1.57 -10.70 -18.71
C MET A 1 2.42 -10.66 -19.97
N SER A 2 2.18 -9.74 -20.91
CA SER A 2 2.99 -9.58 -22.12
C SER A 2 4.41 -9.09 -21.78
N ALA A 3 5.39 -9.32 -22.68
CA ALA A 3 6.75 -8.81 -22.52
C ALA A 3 6.78 -7.27 -22.40
N GLU A 4 5.94 -6.60 -23.19
CA GLU A 4 5.78 -5.15 -23.15
C GLU A 4 5.25 -4.64 -21.79
N ALA A 5 4.21 -5.28 -21.24
CA ALA A 5 3.69 -4.93 -19.92
C ALA A 5 4.73 -5.16 -18.80
N ARG A 6 5.59 -6.16 -18.96
CA ARG A 6 6.70 -6.41 -18.02
C ARG A 6 7.76 -5.31 -18.11
N ALA A 7 8.13 -4.91 -19.34
CA ALA A 7 9.09 -3.83 -19.54
C ALA A 7 8.60 -2.49 -19.00
N GLN A 8 7.31 -2.17 -19.19
CA GLN A 8 6.69 -0.96 -18.63
C GLN A 8 6.72 -0.97 -17.09
N LEU A 9 6.50 -2.12 -16.48
CA LEU A 9 6.60 -2.28 -15.05
C LEU A 9 8.03 -2.03 -14.54
N ASP A 10 9.01 -2.67 -15.16
CA ASP A 10 10.41 -2.49 -14.78
C ASP A 10 10.86 -1.02 -14.95
N GLN A 11 10.37 -0.33 -15.99
CA GLN A 11 10.59 1.11 -16.16
C GLN A 11 9.94 1.95 -15.05
N ALA A 12 8.71 1.61 -14.65
CA ALA A 12 8.01 2.32 -13.56
C ALA A 12 8.76 2.17 -12.24
N MET A 13 9.24 0.96 -11.94
CA MET A 13 10.04 0.69 -10.73
C MET A 13 11.33 1.48 -10.70
N VAL A 14 12.11 1.43 -11.78
CA VAL A 14 13.36 2.20 -11.88
C VAL A 14 13.09 3.70 -11.71
N ALA A 15 12.01 4.19 -12.30
CA ALA A 15 11.64 5.59 -12.21
C ALA A 15 11.33 6.03 -10.77
N VAL A 16 10.47 5.27 -10.08
CA VAL A 16 10.09 5.56 -8.67
C VAL A 16 11.33 5.57 -7.78
N CYS A 17 12.14 4.51 -7.86
CA CYS A 17 13.31 4.36 -7.00
C CYS A 17 14.45 5.33 -7.32
N THR A 18 14.51 5.88 -8.54
CA THR A 18 15.47 6.92 -8.89
C THR A 18 15.03 8.30 -8.36
N GLU A 19 13.73 8.61 -8.46
CA GLU A 19 13.18 9.88 -7.98
C GLU A 19 13.23 9.99 -6.45
N GLN A 20 13.11 8.88 -5.74
CA GLN A 20 13.23 8.81 -4.29
C GLN A 20 14.49 9.49 -3.76
N LYS A 21 15.62 9.23 -4.39
CA LYS A 21 16.93 9.77 -3.94
C LYS A 21 17.03 11.30 -4.03
N LEU A 22 16.14 11.93 -4.74
CA LEU A 22 16.15 13.38 -5.01
C LEU A 22 15.09 14.14 -4.19
N ASP A 23 14.18 13.44 -3.52
CA ASP A 23 13.10 14.06 -2.77
C ASP A 23 13.32 13.95 -1.25
N PRO A 24 13.52 15.09 -0.53
CA PRO A 24 13.64 15.09 0.93
C PRO A 24 12.41 14.56 1.66
N GLN A 25 11.24 14.54 1.01
CA GLN A 25 10.00 14.01 1.56
C GLN A 25 9.76 12.54 1.23
N SER A 26 10.67 11.93 0.46
CA SER A 26 10.60 10.50 0.15
C SER A 26 10.67 9.64 1.39
N ASN A 27 9.95 8.54 1.37
CA ASN A 27 10.04 7.54 2.41
C ASN A 27 11.41 6.87 2.36
N ILE A 28 11.92 6.49 3.52
CA ILE A 28 13.19 5.76 3.62
C ILE A 28 12.95 4.33 3.12
N PRO A 29 13.84 3.75 2.30
CA PRO A 29 13.78 2.34 1.93
C PRO A 29 13.83 1.42 3.15
N ILE A 30 13.16 0.27 3.08
CA ILE A 30 13.08 -0.67 4.20
C ILE A 30 14.46 -1.20 4.59
N ASP A 31 15.33 -1.51 3.64
CA ASP A 31 16.71 -1.95 3.90
C ASP A 31 17.54 -0.91 4.65
N GLU A 32 17.38 0.37 4.31
CA GLU A 32 18.02 1.45 5.08
C GLU A 32 17.39 1.59 6.48
N MET A 33 16.08 1.38 6.63
CA MET A 33 15.44 1.36 7.94
C MET A 33 15.98 0.22 8.81
N GLN A 34 16.16 -0.97 8.23
CA GLN A 34 16.69 -2.14 8.93
C GLN A 34 18.12 -1.94 9.43
N ALA A 35 18.92 -1.19 8.69
CA ALA A 35 20.29 -0.86 9.09
C ALA A 35 20.38 0.16 10.23
N ARG A 36 19.29 0.85 10.58
CA ARG A 36 19.28 1.87 11.64
C ARG A 36 19.18 1.27 13.03
N PRO A 37 19.78 1.92 14.04
CA PRO A 37 19.53 1.56 15.43
C PRO A 37 18.07 1.83 15.80
N SER A 38 17.52 1.06 16.75
CA SER A 38 16.17 1.32 17.27
C SER A 38 16.06 2.72 17.85
N LEU A 39 14.97 3.40 17.52
CA LEU A 39 14.68 4.73 18.02
C LEU A 39 13.84 4.64 19.31
N PRO A 40 14.15 5.43 20.34
CA PRO A 40 13.26 5.56 21.47
C PRO A 40 11.85 6.02 21.08
N VAL A 41 10.83 5.53 21.76
CA VAL A 41 9.42 5.89 21.47
C VAL A 41 9.20 7.40 21.46
N HIS A 42 9.93 8.14 22.28
CA HIS A 42 9.83 9.61 22.40
C HIS A 42 10.82 10.37 21.55
N SER A 43 11.53 9.71 20.60
CA SER A 43 12.39 10.42 19.67
C SER A 43 11.56 11.38 18.80
N PRO A 44 12.08 12.59 18.47
CA PRO A 44 11.36 13.56 17.65
C PRO A 44 10.88 12.98 16.32
N GLU A 45 11.71 12.17 15.66
CA GLU A 45 11.40 11.56 14.37
C GLU A 45 10.22 10.56 14.48
N ALA A 46 10.22 9.71 15.50
CA ALA A 46 9.14 8.76 15.74
C ALA A 46 7.84 9.48 16.12
N GLN A 47 7.92 10.57 16.88
CA GLN A 47 6.74 11.36 17.25
C GLN A 47 6.11 12.05 16.06
N VAL A 48 6.90 12.65 15.16
CA VAL A 48 6.40 13.24 13.90
C VAL A 48 5.66 12.19 13.05
N GLY A 49 6.22 10.99 12.94
CA GLY A 49 5.56 9.88 12.24
C GLY A 49 4.28 9.43 12.93
N LEU A 50 4.28 9.34 14.26
CA LEU A 50 3.08 8.99 15.04
C LEU A 50 1.96 10.01 14.87
N GLU A 51 2.27 11.30 14.94
CA GLU A 51 1.30 12.39 14.71
C GLU A 51 0.72 12.32 13.30
N ARG A 52 1.56 12.05 12.28
CA ARG A 52 1.11 11.81 10.91
C ARG A 52 0.15 10.62 10.86
N ALA A 53 0.54 9.47 11.41
CA ALA A 53 -0.28 8.27 11.42
C ALA A 53 -1.65 8.49 12.08
N GLN A 54 -1.66 9.16 13.23
CA GLN A 54 -2.91 9.49 13.95
C GLN A 54 -3.79 10.46 13.16
N ARG A 55 -3.19 11.44 12.50
CA ARG A 55 -3.90 12.45 11.70
C ARG A 55 -4.57 11.82 10.48
N VAL A 56 -3.88 10.92 9.76
CA VAL A 56 -4.42 10.32 8.53
C VAL A 56 -5.22 9.04 8.78
N LEU A 57 -5.20 8.45 9.97
CA LEU A 57 -5.95 7.22 10.29
C LEU A 57 -7.46 7.29 9.96
N PRO A 58 -8.21 8.37 10.28
CA PRO A 58 -9.63 8.45 9.92
C PRO A 58 -9.85 8.41 8.41
N LEU A 59 -8.97 9.06 7.66
CA LEU A 59 -9.00 9.08 6.20
C LEU A 59 -8.65 7.69 5.63
N ALA A 60 -7.57 7.06 6.10
CA ALA A 60 -7.18 5.72 5.69
C ALA A 60 -8.30 4.70 5.89
N LYS A 61 -9.04 4.78 7.01
CA LYS A 61 -10.24 3.95 7.27
C LYS A 61 -11.32 4.15 6.21
N THR A 62 -11.62 5.40 5.85
CA THR A 62 -12.64 5.73 4.85
C THR A 62 -12.23 5.22 3.47
N LEU A 63 -10.98 5.45 3.09
CA LEU A 63 -10.44 5.02 1.80
C LEU A 63 -10.38 3.49 1.68
N LEU A 64 -9.95 2.79 2.75
CA LEU A 64 -9.98 1.33 2.78
C LEU A 64 -11.40 0.80 2.63
N ILE A 65 -12.37 1.34 3.35
CA ILE A 65 -13.78 0.89 3.26
C ILE A 65 -14.28 1.02 1.83
N SER A 66 -13.99 2.14 1.17
CA SER A 66 -14.34 2.36 -0.24
C SER A 66 -13.64 1.35 -1.16
N ALA A 67 -12.35 1.12 -0.98
CA ALA A 67 -11.57 0.17 -1.75
C ALA A 67 -12.07 -1.27 -1.56
N LEU A 68 -12.37 -1.69 -0.33
CA LEU A 68 -12.92 -3.01 -0.02
C LEU A 68 -14.31 -3.22 -0.67
N GLN A 69 -15.17 -2.21 -0.63
CA GLN A 69 -16.48 -2.26 -1.28
C GLN A 69 -16.35 -2.35 -2.80
N GLN A 70 -15.45 -1.59 -3.40
CA GLN A 70 -15.16 -1.65 -4.82
C GLN A 70 -14.63 -3.03 -5.21
N LEU A 71 -13.66 -3.56 -4.48
CA LEU A 71 -13.07 -4.87 -4.75
C LEU A 71 -14.13 -5.97 -4.62
N ALA A 72 -14.97 -5.91 -3.58
CA ALA A 72 -16.07 -6.85 -3.39
C ALA A 72 -17.09 -6.79 -4.54
N LEU A 73 -17.32 -5.61 -5.11
CA LEU A 73 -18.20 -5.46 -6.29
C LEU A 73 -17.56 -6.07 -7.54
N GLU A 74 -16.29 -5.79 -7.81
CA GLU A 74 -15.54 -6.30 -8.97
C GLU A 74 -15.52 -7.85 -9.00
N TYR A 75 -15.36 -8.47 -7.84
CA TYR A 75 -15.35 -9.92 -7.70
C TYR A 75 -16.74 -10.54 -7.48
N GLY A 76 -17.82 -9.75 -7.55
CA GLY A 76 -19.20 -10.25 -7.48
C GLY A 76 -19.67 -10.63 -6.09
N PHE A 77 -18.93 -10.33 -5.03
CA PHE A 77 -19.27 -10.71 -3.65
C PHE A 77 -20.46 -9.96 -3.07
N GLN A 78 -20.86 -8.84 -3.64
CA GLN A 78 -22.06 -8.10 -3.21
C GLN A 78 -23.38 -8.79 -3.58
N ARG A 79 -23.37 -9.69 -4.55
CA ARG A 79 -24.57 -10.39 -5.03
C ARG A 79 -25.07 -11.48 -4.08
N SER A 80 -24.23 -11.98 -3.21
CA SER A 80 -24.56 -13.03 -2.23
C SER A 80 -24.81 -12.40 -0.86
N GLY A 81 -25.98 -12.65 -0.26
CA GLY A 81 -26.33 -12.14 1.06
C GLY A 81 -25.32 -12.51 2.16
N ARG A 82 -24.76 -13.73 2.08
CA ARG A 82 -23.74 -14.21 3.03
C ARG A 82 -22.45 -13.39 2.95
N TYR A 83 -21.97 -13.09 1.76
CA TYR A 83 -20.75 -12.30 1.59
C TYR A 83 -20.97 -10.83 1.93
N ARG A 84 -22.14 -10.28 1.62
CA ARG A 84 -22.49 -8.91 2.03
C ARG A 84 -22.40 -8.74 3.55
N ILE A 85 -22.93 -9.67 4.32
CA ILE A 85 -22.83 -9.64 5.79
C ILE A 85 -21.37 -9.65 6.24
N ARG A 86 -20.51 -10.47 5.63
CA ARG A 86 -19.09 -10.52 5.97
C ARG A 86 -18.36 -9.21 5.67
N ILE A 87 -18.65 -8.58 4.53
CA ILE A 87 -18.10 -7.26 4.20
C ILE A 87 -18.58 -6.20 5.21
N GLU A 88 -19.85 -6.20 5.58
CA GLU A 88 -20.38 -5.30 6.61
C GLU A 88 -19.68 -5.50 7.96
N GLN A 89 -19.45 -6.73 8.38
CA GLN A 89 -18.70 -7.07 9.59
C GLN A 89 -17.24 -6.61 9.50
N ALA A 90 -16.57 -6.79 8.37
CA ALA A 90 -15.24 -6.29 8.11
C ALA A 90 -15.18 -4.76 8.26
N ILE A 91 -16.14 -4.05 7.66
CA ILE A 91 -16.27 -2.59 7.78
C ILE A 91 -16.45 -2.16 9.24
N MET A 92 -17.25 -2.89 10.01
CA MET A 92 -17.44 -2.58 11.44
C MET A 92 -16.14 -2.77 12.24
N ARG A 93 -15.35 -3.81 11.94
CA ARG A 93 -14.03 -4.00 12.57
C ARG A 93 -13.09 -2.83 12.25
N VAL A 94 -12.98 -2.41 10.98
CA VAL A 94 -12.17 -1.25 10.57
C VAL A 94 -12.62 0.02 11.30
N ARG A 95 -13.92 0.27 11.37
CA ARG A 95 -14.47 1.44 12.09
C ARG A 95 -14.11 1.45 13.58
N SER A 96 -13.96 0.28 14.18
CA SER A 96 -13.64 0.13 15.60
C SER A 96 -12.20 0.50 15.98
N VAL A 97 -11.28 0.57 15.00
CA VAL A 97 -9.89 0.98 15.21
C VAL A 97 -9.85 2.43 15.68
N ARG A 98 -9.11 2.69 16.77
CA ARG A 98 -9.13 4.01 17.44
C ARG A 98 -7.80 4.73 17.44
N ARG A 99 -6.69 3.97 17.37
CA ARG A 99 -5.37 4.56 17.61
C ARG A 99 -4.24 3.78 16.92
N VAL A 100 -3.17 4.51 16.70
CA VAL A 100 -1.85 3.97 16.38
C VAL A 100 -0.99 4.07 17.63
N LYS A 101 -0.14 3.07 17.88
CA LYS A 101 0.83 3.06 18.98
C LYS A 101 2.24 2.85 18.44
N PRO A 102 3.23 3.58 18.94
CA PRO A 102 4.61 3.32 18.64
C PRO A 102 5.10 2.12 19.47
N ASP A 103 6.00 1.35 18.90
CA ASP A 103 6.68 0.23 19.54
C ASP A 103 8.13 0.15 19.08
N MET A 104 9.06 0.16 20.04
CA MET A 104 10.48 0.12 19.73
C MET A 104 10.93 -1.26 19.23
N ASP A 105 10.29 -2.32 19.71
CA ASP A 105 10.66 -3.70 19.39
C ASP A 105 10.21 -4.09 17.98
N SER A 106 9.14 -3.48 17.48
CA SER A 106 8.66 -3.68 16.10
C SER A 106 9.51 -2.99 15.04
N ARG A 107 10.47 -2.16 15.41
CA ARG A 107 11.50 -1.50 14.59
C ARG A 107 10.97 -0.87 13.28
N ASP A 108 11.15 -1.56 12.17
CA ASP A 108 10.86 -1.17 10.78
C ASP A 108 9.57 -1.82 10.24
N ASN A 109 8.71 -2.32 11.12
CA ASN A 109 7.47 -2.99 10.76
C ASN A 109 6.24 -2.30 11.35
N ALA A 110 5.08 -2.56 10.77
CA ALA A 110 3.78 -2.30 11.35
C ALA A 110 3.06 -3.63 11.57
N SER A 111 2.16 -3.69 12.55
CA SER A 111 1.45 -4.93 12.85
C SER A 111 0.13 -4.67 13.56
N VAL A 112 -0.78 -5.61 13.43
CA VAL A 112 -2.03 -5.68 14.16
C VAL A 112 -2.10 -6.95 14.99
N PHE A 113 -2.46 -6.80 16.25
CA PHE A 113 -2.72 -7.93 17.12
C PHE A 113 -4.23 -8.17 17.18
N LEU A 114 -4.68 -9.31 16.66
CA LEU A 114 -6.11 -9.65 16.61
C LEU A 114 -6.74 -9.75 18.01
N THR A 115 -5.91 -9.92 19.06
CA THR A 115 -6.32 -9.79 20.46
C THR A 115 -6.53 -8.33 20.91
N ARG A 116 -6.07 -7.36 20.13
CA ARG A 116 -6.20 -5.91 20.39
C ARG A 116 -6.66 -5.17 19.12
N PRO A 117 -7.83 -5.53 18.54
CA PRO A 117 -8.25 -5.13 17.20
C PRO A 117 -8.53 -3.62 17.04
N HIS A 118 -8.41 -2.83 18.11
CA HIS A 118 -8.64 -1.38 18.07
C HIS A 118 -7.36 -0.55 17.95
N THR A 119 -6.21 -1.22 17.79
CA THR A 119 -4.90 -0.57 17.80
C THR A 119 -4.01 -1.16 16.71
N ILE A 120 -3.38 -0.30 15.93
CA ILE A 120 -2.29 -0.65 15.03
C ILE A 120 -0.99 -0.28 15.73
N THR A 121 -0.02 -1.19 15.74
CA THR A 121 1.31 -0.98 16.31
C THR A 121 2.29 -0.68 15.20
N PHE A 122 3.08 0.38 15.34
CA PHE A 122 4.12 0.76 14.39
C PHE A 122 5.47 0.78 15.07
N GLY A 123 6.45 0.19 14.44
CA GLY A 123 7.84 0.32 14.83
C GLY A 123 8.32 1.77 14.74
N THR A 124 9.16 2.17 15.68
CA THR A 124 9.62 3.56 15.77
C THR A 124 10.46 4.01 14.58
N ILE A 125 11.23 3.08 14.00
CA ILE A 125 12.02 3.35 12.79
C ILE A 125 11.09 3.51 11.58
N PHE A 126 10.05 2.68 11.49
CA PHE A 126 9.07 2.74 10.40
C PHE A 126 8.29 4.06 10.43
N LEU A 127 7.83 4.49 11.63
CA LEU A 127 7.21 5.81 11.82
C LEU A 127 8.11 6.95 11.33
N ALA A 128 9.40 6.91 11.69
CA ALA A 128 10.38 7.92 11.28
C ALA A 128 10.69 7.84 9.78
N GLY A 129 10.60 6.66 9.18
CA GLY A 129 10.89 6.41 7.76
C GLY A 129 9.77 6.77 6.81
N LEU A 130 8.51 6.66 7.24
CA LEU A 130 7.34 7.03 6.43
C LEU A 130 7.11 8.54 6.47
N ARG A 131 7.71 9.27 5.54
CA ARG A 131 7.75 10.73 5.53
C ARG A 131 6.60 11.38 4.77
N SER A 132 5.86 10.62 3.96
CA SER A 132 4.72 11.10 3.17
C SER A 132 3.38 10.63 3.74
N ASP A 133 2.33 11.38 3.46
CA ASP A 133 0.96 10.97 3.79
C ASP A 133 0.53 9.79 2.92
N GLU A 134 0.95 9.75 1.68
CA GLU A 134 0.70 8.65 0.74
C GLU A 134 1.26 7.31 1.28
N GLY A 135 2.53 7.30 1.70
CA GLY A 135 3.14 6.12 2.29
C GLY A 135 2.43 5.68 3.58
N MET A 136 2.15 6.64 4.46
CA MET A 136 1.45 6.35 5.71
C MET A 136 0.02 5.82 5.48
N ILE A 137 -0.74 6.38 4.53
CA ILE A 137 -2.08 5.90 4.18
C ILE A 137 -2.01 4.49 3.59
N GLY A 138 -1.03 4.22 2.73
CA GLY A 138 -0.83 2.88 2.14
C GLY A 138 -0.64 1.81 3.21
N VAL A 139 0.31 2.03 4.12
CA VAL A 139 0.60 1.10 5.21
C VAL A 139 -0.58 0.98 6.19
N LEU A 140 -1.21 2.09 6.57
CA LEU A 140 -2.39 2.02 7.44
C LEU A 140 -3.54 1.25 6.80
N ALA A 141 -3.78 1.40 5.50
CA ALA A 141 -4.82 0.67 4.80
C ALA A 141 -4.48 -0.83 4.70
N HIS A 142 -3.20 -1.18 4.50
CA HIS A 142 -2.72 -2.56 4.58
C HIS A 142 -3.04 -3.18 5.95
N GLU A 143 -2.59 -2.59 7.03
CA GLU A 143 -2.82 -3.07 8.40
C GLU A 143 -4.31 -3.13 8.78
N LEU A 144 -5.08 -2.16 8.35
CA LEU A 144 -6.53 -2.15 8.54
C LEU A 144 -7.23 -3.29 7.79
N MET A 145 -6.65 -3.79 6.68
CA MET A 145 -7.20 -4.93 5.95
C MET A 145 -7.04 -6.22 6.73
N HIS A 146 -5.93 -6.44 7.44
CA HIS A 146 -5.78 -7.56 8.39
C HIS A 146 -6.87 -7.51 9.48
N ILE A 147 -7.16 -6.32 10.02
CA ILE A 147 -8.26 -6.14 10.99
C ILE A 147 -9.61 -6.42 10.33
N ALA A 148 -9.80 -6.03 9.06
CA ALA A 148 -11.03 -6.28 8.32
C ALA A 148 -11.28 -7.78 8.13
N ASP A 149 -10.26 -8.58 7.85
CA ASP A 149 -10.39 -10.03 7.75
C ASP A 149 -10.62 -10.68 9.12
N GLY A 150 -9.85 -10.29 10.12
CA GLY A 150 -9.98 -10.73 11.51
C GLY A 150 -9.66 -12.22 11.71
N ASN A 151 -9.88 -12.72 12.92
CA ASN A 151 -9.52 -14.10 13.31
C ASN A 151 -10.31 -15.21 12.60
N THR A 152 -11.30 -14.87 11.80
CA THR A 152 -12.26 -15.85 11.23
C THR A 152 -12.03 -16.07 9.75
N ASP A 153 -10.98 -15.55 9.16
CA ASP A 153 -10.76 -15.56 7.71
C ASP A 153 -12.04 -15.15 6.97
N SER A 154 -12.69 -14.09 7.45
CA SER A 154 -14.03 -13.73 6.98
C SER A 154 -14.03 -13.31 5.51
N LEU A 155 -12.89 -12.83 5.02
CA LEU A 155 -12.66 -12.39 3.64
C LEU A 155 -11.88 -13.43 2.81
N ARG A 156 -11.60 -14.61 3.34
CA ARG A 156 -10.82 -15.68 2.68
C ARG A 156 -11.23 -15.93 1.22
N ALA A 157 -12.52 -15.91 0.93
CA ALA A 157 -12.99 -16.13 -0.45
C ALA A 157 -12.62 -14.97 -1.38
N LEU A 158 -12.60 -13.73 -0.88
CA LEU A 158 -12.13 -12.56 -1.62
C LEU A 158 -10.62 -12.64 -1.84
N VAL A 159 -9.85 -12.94 -0.79
CA VAL A 159 -8.41 -13.16 -0.86
C VAL A 159 -8.07 -14.24 -1.89
N ALA A 160 -8.75 -15.39 -1.85
CA ALA A 160 -8.55 -16.46 -2.83
C ALA A 160 -8.87 -16.02 -4.27
N ALA A 161 -9.92 -15.24 -4.49
CA ALA A 161 -10.29 -14.76 -5.82
C ALA A 161 -9.25 -13.75 -6.36
N VAL A 162 -8.73 -12.86 -5.52
CA VAL A 162 -7.67 -11.92 -5.86
C VAL A 162 -6.39 -12.67 -6.24
N SER A 163 -5.95 -13.61 -5.40
CA SER A 163 -4.71 -14.36 -5.63
C SER A 163 -4.77 -15.25 -6.87
N LEU A 164 -5.89 -15.92 -7.12
CA LEU A 164 -6.09 -16.71 -8.34
C LEU A 164 -5.99 -15.85 -9.59
N LYS A 165 -6.61 -14.66 -9.59
CA LYS A 165 -6.52 -13.72 -10.71
C LYS A 165 -5.08 -13.22 -10.89
N ALA A 166 -4.40 -12.86 -9.82
CA ALA A 166 -3.02 -12.42 -9.87
C ALA A 166 -2.09 -13.51 -10.41
N SER A 167 -2.22 -14.74 -9.89
CA SER A 167 -1.43 -15.90 -10.35
C SER A 167 -1.67 -16.18 -11.84
N ALA A 168 -2.93 -16.13 -12.29
CA ALA A 168 -3.28 -16.33 -13.70
C ALA A 168 -2.69 -15.26 -14.63
N LEU A 169 -2.62 -14.00 -14.17
CA LEU A 169 -2.09 -12.89 -14.96
C LEU A 169 -0.57 -12.82 -14.98
N THR A 170 0.09 -13.20 -13.90
CA THR A 170 1.54 -13.02 -13.72
C THR A 170 2.36 -14.29 -13.90
N GLY A 171 1.74 -15.46 -13.68
CA GLY A 171 2.44 -16.75 -13.60
C GLY A 171 3.15 -16.97 -12.26
N ILE A 172 2.99 -16.07 -11.29
CA ILE A 172 3.55 -16.20 -9.93
C ILE A 172 2.62 -17.09 -9.11
N ASP A 173 3.18 -18.05 -8.36
CA ASP A 173 2.39 -18.85 -7.41
C ASP A 173 2.13 -18.06 -6.13
N ILE A 174 0.86 -17.64 -5.94
CA ILE A 174 0.44 -16.77 -4.85
C ILE A 174 -0.59 -17.53 -4.00
N ARG A 175 -0.17 -18.04 -2.84
CA ARG A 175 -0.99 -18.87 -1.95
C ARG A 175 -0.70 -18.55 -0.49
N GLY A 176 -1.60 -19.02 0.40
CA GLY A 176 -1.42 -18.89 1.85
C GLY A 176 -1.30 -17.45 2.30
N GLN A 177 -0.32 -17.16 3.15
CA GLN A 177 -0.06 -15.84 3.68
C GLN A 177 0.23 -14.82 2.57
N ARG A 178 1.01 -15.20 1.56
CA ARG A 178 1.30 -14.31 0.40
C ARG A 178 0.04 -13.81 -0.32
N ALA A 179 -1.05 -14.58 -0.32
CA ALA A 179 -2.31 -14.18 -0.92
C ALA A 179 -3.01 -13.12 -0.07
N GLU A 180 -2.94 -13.24 1.25
CA GLU A 180 -3.45 -12.28 2.21
C GLU A 180 -2.68 -10.96 2.10
N GLU A 181 -1.35 -11.02 2.20
CA GLU A 181 -0.47 -9.84 2.09
C GLU A 181 -0.66 -9.10 0.77
N LEU A 182 -0.71 -9.81 -0.38
CA LEU A 182 -1.00 -9.19 -1.66
C LEU A 182 -2.36 -8.47 -1.68
N THR A 183 -3.36 -9.04 -1.01
CA THR A 183 -4.70 -8.41 -0.94
C THR A 183 -4.67 -7.17 -0.07
N CYS A 184 -3.90 -7.17 1.03
CA CYS A 184 -3.66 -6.01 1.87
C CYS A 184 -2.94 -4.89 1.10
N ASP A 185 -1.91 -5.25 0.34
CA ASP A 185 -1.18 -4.32 -0.53
C ASP A 185 -2.06 -3.73 -1.63
N LEU A 186 -2.92 -4.55 -2.26
CA LEU A 186 -3.87 -4.07 -3.28
C LEU A 186 -4.83 -3.04 -2.69
N ILE A 187 -5.37 -3.31 -1.53
CA ILE A 187 -6.26 -2.36 -0.81
C ILE A 187 -5.50 -1.09 -0.45
N GLY A 188 -4.26 -1.19 0.02
CA GLY A 188 -3.38 -0.06 0.28
C GLY A 188 -3.18 0.81 -0.95
N ALA A 189 -2.82 0.20 -2.08
CA ALA A 189 -2.63 0.90 -3.36
C ALA A 189 -3.92 1.58 -3.86
N MET A 190 -5.08 0.91 -3.74
CA MET A 190 -6.38 1.48 -4.10
C MET A 190 -6.74 2.68 -3.21
N ALA A 191 -6.47 2.59 -1.91
CA ALA A 191 -6.71 3.68 -0.95
C ALA A 191 -5.84 4.91 -1.28
N VAL A 192 -4.56 4.72 -1.54
CA VAL A 192 -3.65 5.81 -1.94
C VAL A 192 -4.09 6.43 -3.25
N ARG A 193 -4.45 5.62 -4.24
CA ARG A 193 -4.92 6.15 -5.52
C ARG A 193 -6.16 7.03 -5.35
N ALA A 194 -7.13 6.61 -4.54
CA ALA A 194 -8.32 7.41 -4.23
C ALA A 194 -7.93 8.72 -3.52
N TYR A 195 -7.03 8.65 -2.53
CA TYR A 195 -6.51 9.83 -1.85
C TYR A 195 -5.87 10.84 -2.81
N VAL A 196 -5.03 10.36 -3.72
CA VAL A 196 -4.34 11.22 -4.69
C VAL A 196 -5.33 11.84 -5.68
N ALA A 197 -6.36 11.11 -6.09
CA ALA A 197 -7.39 11.60 -7.01
C ALA A 197 -8.26 12.72 -6.39
N ASP A 198 -8.59 12.58 -5.10
CA ASP A 198 -9.48 13.52 -4.41
C ASP A 198 -8.75 14.71 -3.76
N SER A 199 -7.43 14.63 -3.62
CA SER A 199 -6.62 15.66 -2.97
C SER A 199 -5.86 16.48 -4.01
N PRO A 200 -6.35 17.67 -4.37
CA PRO A 200 -5.66 18.52 -5.33
C PRO A 200 -4.28 18.94 -4.80
N SER A 201 -3.27 18.79 -5.63
CA SER A 201 -1.89 19.16 -5.33
C SER A 201 -1.21 19.67 -6.60
N TYR A 202 -0.25 20.59 -6.43
CA TYR A 202 0.65 21.01 -7.52
C TYR A 202 1.65 19.92 -7.91
N GLU A 203 1.82 18.88 -7.05
CA GLU A 203 2.65 17.75 -7.36
C GLU A 203 1.97 16.80 -8.35
N SER A 204 2.77 16.12 -9.16
CA SER A 204 2.22 15.16 -10.12
C SER A 204 1.61 13.95 -9.41
N VAL A 205 0.51 13.46 -9.98
CA VAL A 205 -0.13 12.22 -9.57
C VAL A 205 0.88 11.06 -9.51
N THR A 206 1.74 10.94 -10.53
CA THR A 206 2.78 9.91 -10.59
C THR A 206 3.72 9.95 -9.39
N ARG A 207 4.20 11.15 -9.02
CA ARG A 207 5.11 11.29 -7.87
C ARG A 207 4.42 10.93 -6.56
N ARG A 208 3.19 11.37 -6.38
CA ARG A 208 2.41 11.07 -5.19
C ARG A 208 2.09 9.58 -5.07
N LEU A 209 1.71 8.91 -6.17
CA LEU A 209 1.52 7.46 -6.18
C LEU A 209 2.83 6.71 -5.90
N ALA A 210 3.95 7.20 -6.44
CA ALA A 210 5.27 6.63 -6.19
C ALA A 210 5.62 6.61 -4.70
N ARG A 211 5.31 7.67 -3.95
CA ARG A 211 5.55 7.74 -2.49
C ARG A 211 4.85 6.65 -1.69
N SER A 212 3.79 6.03 -2.20
CA SER A 212 3.15 4.92 -1.51
C SER A 212 3.95 3.63 -1.53
N ILE A 213 4.86 3.49 -2.49
CA ILE A 213 5.61 2.26 -2.74
C ILE A 213 7.13 2.43 -2.66
N GLU A 214 7.63 3.67 -2.60
CA GLU A 214 9.06 3.96 -2.65
C GLU A 214 9.87 3.39 -1.46
N HIS A 215 9.22 3.13 -0.32
CA HIS A 215 9.86 2.44 0.80
C HIS A 215 10.21 0.98 0.47
N ASN A 216 9.61 0.40 -0.58
CA ASN A 216 9.93 -0.93 -1.11
C ASN A 216 11.04 -0.88 -2.19
N CYS A 217 11.70 0.25 -2.40
CA CYS A 217 12.83 0.36 -3.31
C CYS A 217 14.08 -0.23 -2.66
N VAL A 218 14.16 -1.54 -2.64
CA VAL A 218 15.26 -2.33 -2.08
C VAL A 218 16.05 -3.01 -3.19
N ASP A 219 17.35 -3.19 -2.99
CA ASP A 219 18.22 -3.83 -3.98
C ASP A 219 18.02 -5.36 -4.00
N LEU A 220 17.69 -5.95 -2.85
CA LEU A 220 17.40 -7.38 -2.75
C LEU A 220 15.96 -7.69 -3.14
N ASP A 221 15.79 -8.62 -4.05
CA ASP A 221 14.48 -9.03 -4.59
C ASP A 221 14.05 -10.41 -4.03
N GLU A 222 14.36 -10.64 -2.75
CA GLU A 222 14.03 -11.88 -2.09
C GLU A 222 12.73 -11.70 -1.30
N GLY A 223 11.68 -12.45 -1.67
CA GLY A 223 10.50 -12.63 -0.84
C GLY A 223 10.78 -13.65 0.26
N ASP A 224 9.91 -13.74 1.24
CA ASP A 224 9.92 -14.76 2.29
C ASP A 224 8.70 -15.69 2.16
N ASP A 225 8.45 -16.50 3.17
CA ASP A 225 7.31 -17.43 3.17
C ASP A 225 5.97 -16.70 3.26
N ASP A 226 5.96 -15.49 3.81
CA ASP A 226 4.75 -14.71 4.06
C ASP A 226 4.53 -13.63 2.99
N HIS A 227 5.60 -13.05 2.43
CA HIS A 227 5.55 -11.94 1.48
C HIS A 227 6.13 -12.32 0.11
N LEU A 228 5.56 -11.76 -0.94
CA LEU A 228 6.21 -11.75 -2.25
C LEU A 228 7.41 -10.79 -2.19
N SER A 229 8.43 -11.04 -3.04
CA SER A 229 9.45 -10.02 -3.21
C SER A 229 8.80 -8.69 -3.64
N PRO A 230 9.37 -7.52 -3.28
CA PRO A 230 8.81 -6.21 -3.62
C PRO A 230 8.50 -6.07 -5.10
N ARG A 231 9.39 -6.56 -5.97
CA ARG A 231 9.19 -6.57 -7.42
C ARG A 231 8.01 -7.45 -7.86
N ASN A 232 7.84 -8.62 -7.26
CA ASN A 232 6.73 -9.52 -7.56
C ASN A 232 5.40 -8.98 -7.02
N THR A 233 5.40 -8.35 -5.85
CA THR A 233 4.25 -7.63 -5.30
C THR A 233 3.76 -6.57 -6.29
N ILE A 234 4.65 -5.70 -6.74
CA ILE A 234 4.28 -4.64 -7.68
C ILE A 234 3.80 -5.22 -9.02
N ARG A 235 4.43 -6.27 -9.55
CA ARG A 235 3.93 -6.97 -10.76
C ARG A 235 2.52 -7.48 -10.58
N ALA A 236 2.21 -8.08 -9.43
CA ALA A 236 0.89 -8.58 -9.13
C ALA A 236 -0.13 -7.44 -8.98
N LEU A 237 0.20 -6.39 -8.24
CA LEU A 237 -0.65 -5.20 -8.07
C LEU A 237 -0.97 -4.54 -9.41
N LEU A 238 0.03 -4.35 -10.25
CA LEU A 238 -0.15 -3.73 -11.56
C LEU A 238 -0.97 -4.62 -12.51
N ALA A 239 -0.78 -5.94 -12.45
CA ALA A 239 -1.61 -6.87 -13.22
C ALA A 239 -3.08 -6.84 -12.77
N LEU A 240 -3.33 -6.69 -11.47
CA LEU A 240 -4.69 -6.59 -10.92
C LEU A 240 -5.31 -5.21 -11.15
N HIS A 241 -4.50 -4.16 -11.22
CA HIS A 241 -4.96 -2.78 -11.32
C HIS A 241 -4.22 -1.98 -12.41
N PRO A 242 -4.45 -2.28 -13.69
CA PRO A 242 -3.68 -1.71 -14.82
C PRO A 242 -3.82 -0.19 -14.95
N VAL A 243 -4.77 0.44 -14.27
CA VAL A 243 -4.89 1.92 -14.21
C VAL A 243 -3.71 2.52 -13.46
N LEU A 244 -3.24 1.89 -12.37
CA LEU A 244 -2.04 2.34 -11.65
C LEU A 244 -0.80 2.34 -12.56
N VAL A 245 -0.62 1.31 -13.39
CA VAL A 245 0.49 1.26 -14.35
C VAL A 245 0.46 2.47 -15.28
N ARG A 246 -0.71 2.75 -15.86
CA ARG A 246 -0.85 3.86 -16.79
C ARG A 246 -0.53 5.18 -16.11
N GLU A 247 -1.00 5.41 -14.90
CA GLU A 247 -0.74 6.63 -14.16
C GLU A 247 0.75 6.78 -13.79
N LEU A 248 1.43 5.70 -13.46
CA LEU A 248 2.86 5.72 -13.14
C LEU A 248 3.77 5.87 -14.37
N VAL A 249 3.38 5.32 -15.52
CA VAL A 249 4.23 5.27 -16.73
C VAL A 249 3.92 6.41 -17.70
N PHE A 250 2.65 6.68 -17.99
CA PHE A 250 2.26 7.60 -19.07
C PHE A 250 2.29 9.07 -18.68
N ASN A 251 1.97 9.42 -17.46
CA ASN A 251 2.07 10.82 -17.00
C ASN A 251 3.52 11.35 -16.97
N ARG A 252 4.52 10.46 -17.06
CA ARG A 252 5.92 10.82 -17.16
C ARG A 252 6.34 11.15 -18.59
N GLN A 253 5.80 10.46 -19.59
CA GLN A 253 6.15 10.70 -21.00
C GLN A 253 5.68 12.09 -21.48
N GLU A 254 4.54 12.59 -20.98
CA GLU A 254 4.04 13.92 -21.31
C GLU A 254 4.93 15.07 -20.81
N ARG A 255 5.79 14.83 -19.78
CA ARG A 255 6.71 15.84 -19.25
C ARG A 255 8.03 15.94 -19.99
N ILE A 256 8.40 14.92 -20.75
CA ILE A 256 9.65 14.91 -21.53
C ILE A 256 9.47 15.65 -22.86
N GLN A 257 8.22 15.85 -23.30
CA GLN A 257 7.93 16.70 -24.46
C GLN A 257 7.80 18.17 -23.99
N PRO A 258 8.73 19.07 -24.39
CA PRO A 258 8.54 20.49 -24.11
C PRO A 258 7.22 20.94 -24.74
N ARG A 259 6.39 21.62 -23.96
CA ARG A 259 5.20 22.26 -24.52
C ARG A 259 5.62 23.09 -25.73
N PRO A 260 4.96 22.94 -26.89
CA PRO A 260 5.23 23.82 -28.01
C PRO A 260 5.00 25.26 -27.51
N THR A 261 6.04 26.09 -27.61
CA THR A 261 5.93 27.51 -27.39
C THR A 261 4.84 28.02 -28.33
N ARG A 262 3.74 28.51 -27.77
CA ARG A 262 2.79 29.29 -28.55
C ARG A 262 3.53 30.56 -28.93
N ASP A 263 4.02 30.61 -30.16
CA ASP A 263 4.44 31.83 -30.79
C ASP A 263 3.19 32.72 -30.91
N ASN A 264 3.24 33.88 -30.24
CA ASN A 264 2.29 34.96 -30.40
C ASN A 264 2.58 35.71 -31.69
#